data_d999d31b3cd029f1e5b319bcee13c50d
#
_entry.id   d999d31b3cd029f1e5b319bcee13c50d
#
_cell.length_a   1.000
_cell.length_b   1.000
_cell.length_c   1.000
_cell.angle_alpha   90.00
_cell.angle_beta   90.00
_cell.angle_gamma   90.00
#
_symmetry.space_group_name_H-M   'P 1'
#
loop_
_entity.id
_entity.type
_entity.pdbx_description
1 polymer ?
#
loop_
_entity_poly.entity_id
_entity_poly.type
_entity_poly.pdbx_seq_one_letter_code
_entity_poly.pdbx_strand_id
1 'polypeptide(L)'
;MTEIGKTAMETRPSVYILGAGMAGLAAAVRADKLGLRPHLFEATSHAGGRCRSFFEPGLDRTIDNGAHLLLGGNTGLFTYLSEVGAQDSLKPMDPVQFPFLDVASGLRWNLQPSAGRLPWWLLVPGRRVPGGRLSDYLAMARLARLDPNATDSPLTDFLDRSAPMFARFWQPLARAVLNTEAEDASAALIGRMLGETFLKGAEASRPYLAPAGLSQALVDPGVTHLAAIGQPPSFAARIKALIFDGTCVSGIETDSGTVAIADGAVISALPPGEAQRLIPGLEAPDQFNAIVNVHYRLEQADNAHRFLGLIGSAAHWVFTKGDVVS
;
A
#
# COMPACT_ATOMS: atom_id res chain seq x y z
N MET A 1 -3.54 -0.14 35.04
CA MET A 1 -4.28 1.11 34.80
C MET A 1 -5.01 1.51 36.07
N THR A 2 -4.77 2.69 36.60
CA THR A 2 -5.46 3.23 37.77
C THR A 2 -6.93 3.54 37.42
N GLU A 3 -7.83 3.50 38.42
CA GLU A 3 -9.28 3.83 38.24
C GLU A 3 -9.51 5.19 37.55
N ILE A 4 -8.67 6.19 37.83
CA ILE A 4 -8.70 7.50 37.22
C ILE A 4 -8.47 7.42 35.68
N GLY A 5 -7.60 6.49 35.23
CA GLY A 5 -7.35 6.28 33.80
C GLY A 5 -8.51 5.60 33.08
N LYS A 6 -9.28 4.73 33.76
CA LYS A 6 -10.48 4.11 33.20
C LYS A 6 -11.61 5.11 33.00
N THR A 7 -11.90 5.94 34.01
CA THR A 7 -12.96 6.95 33.94
C THR A 7 -12.70 8.00 32.88
N ALA A 8 -11.44 8.46 32.72
CA ALA A 8 -11.08 9.43 31.67
C ALA A 8 -11.20 8.87 30.23
N MET A 9 -11.07 7.55 30.06
CA MET A 9 -11.19 6.90 28.78
C MET A 9 -12.65 6.63 28.37
N GLU A 10 -13.53 6.43 29.36
CA GLU A 10 -14.98 6.24 29.15
C GLU A 10 -15.70 7.51 28.68
N THR A 11 -15.12 8.70 28.92
CA THR A 11 -15.70 10.01 28.53
C THR A 11 -15.28 10.47 27.13
N ARG A 12 -14.35 9.74 26.45
CA ARG A 12 -13.91 10.11 25.08
C ARG A 12 -14.97 9.74 24.06
N PRO A 13 -15.25 10.60 23.05
CA PRO A 13 -16.16 10.24 21.94
C PRO A 13 -15.69 8.97 21.24
N SER A 14 -16.62 8.07 20.94
CA SER A 14 -16.31 6.78 20.31
C SER A 14 -16.20 6.88 18.81
N VAL A 15 -15.29 6.10 18.21
CA VAL A 15 -15.20 5.89 16.77
C VAL A 15 -15.20 4.40 16.50
N TYR A 16 -16.17 3.96 15.71
CA TYR A 16 -16.35 2.57 15.35
C TYR A 16 -15.78 2.33 13.96
N ILE A 17 -14.78 1.43 13.85
CA ILE A 17 -14.01 1.22 12.63
C ILE A 17 -14.24 -0.20 12.14
N LEU A 18 -14.70 -0.33 10.90
CA LEU A 18 -15.08 -1.59 10.28
C LEU A 18 -13.96 -2.09 9.37
N GLY A 19 -13.31 -3.19 9.76
CA GLY A 19 -12.19 -3.82 9.08
C GLY A 19 -10.83 -3.43 9.66
N ALA A 20 -10.05 -4.44 10.11
CA ALA A 20 -8.69 -4.27 10.64
C ALA A 20 -7.59 -4.45 9.57
N GLY A 21 -7.85 -4.06 8.32
CA GLY A 21 -6.80 -3.84 7.31
C GLY A 21 -5.95 -2.62 7.68
N MET A 22 -4.92 -2.31 6.86
CA MET A 22 -4.02 -1.16 7.12
C MET A 22 -4.78 0.16 7.28
N ALA A 23 -5.83 0.38 6.47
CA ALA A 23 -6.64 1.60 6.57
C ALA A 23 -7.37 1.69 7.93
N GLY A 24 -7.96 0.58 8.38
CA GLY A 24 -8.66 0.53 9.68
C GLY A 24 -7.71 0.65 10.87
N LEU A 25 -6.55 -0.02 10.82
CA LEU A 25 -5.51 0.13 11.84
C LEU A 25 -5.02 1.58 11.93
N ALA A 26 -4.72 2.21 10.79
CA ALA A 26 -4.29 3.60 10.74
C ALA A 26 -5.37 4.56 11.26
N ALA A 27 -6.65 4.31 10.90
CA ALA A 27 -7.77 5.09 11.41
C ALA A 27 -7.93 4.96 12.93
N ALA A 28 -7.79 3.74 13.47
CA ALA A 28 -7.91 3.48 14.90
C ALA A 28 -6.77 4.13 15.70
N VAL A 29 -5.53 3.99 15.24
CA VAL A 29 -4.37 4.65 15.86
C VAL A 29 -4.53 6.16 15.80
N ARG A 30 -4.94 6.70 14.65
CA ARG A 30 -5.15 8.14 14.49
C ARG A 30 -6.28 8.67 15.37
N ALA A 31 -7.37 7.91 15.52
CA ALA A 31 -8.47 8.26 16.43
C ALA A 31 -7.95 8.38 17.88
N ASP A 32 -7.15 7.42 18.35
CA ASP A 32 -6.54 7.52 19.68
C ASP A 32 -5.66 8.77 19.84
N LYS A 33 -4.79 9.07 18.85
CA LYS A 33 -3.94 10.27 18.87
C LYS A 33 -4.74 11.58 18.90
N LEU A 34 -5.98 11.55 18.38
CA LEU A 34 -6.90 12.68 18.42
C LEU A 34 -7.75 12.72 19.71
N GLY A 35 -7.49 11.81 20.67
CA GLY A 35 -8.24 11.75 21.92
C GLY A 35 -9.61 11.10 21.80
N LEU A 36 -9.88 10.38 20.71
CA LEU A 36 -11.09 9.60 20.50
C LEU A 36 -10.88 8.17 21.03
N ARG A 37 -11.98 7.44 21.21
CA ARG A 37 -11.98 6.04 21.64
C ARG A 37 -12.26 5.13 20.45
N PRO A 38 -11.24 4.45 19.86
CA PRO A 38 -11.44 3.58 18.74
C PRO A 38 -12.02 2.22 19.17
N HIS A 39 -13.01 1.73 18.40
CA HIS A 39 -13.56 0.38 18.47
C HIS A 39 -13.35 -0.26 17.10
N LEU A 40 -12.38 -1.15 16.98
CA LEU A 40 -11.98 -1.76 15.70
C LEU A 40 -12.54 -3.17 15.59
N PHE A 41 -13.31 -3.45 14.53
CA PHE A 41 -13.94 -4.75 14.24
C PHE A 41 -13.26 -5.42 13.07
N GLU A 42 -13.03 -6.72 13.18
CA GLU A 42 -12.45 -7.56 12.13
C GLU A 42 -13.19 -8.90 12.03
N ALA A 43 -13.57 -9.26 10.81
CA ALA A 43 -14.35 -10.47 10.54
C ALA A 43 -13.53 -11.76 10.73
N THR A 44 -12.20 -11.69 10.56
CA THR A 44 -11.28 -12.82 10.68
C THR A 44 -10.63 -12.87 12.05
N SER A 45 -9.81 -13.88 12.29
CA SER A 45 -9.07 -14.05 13.56
C SER A 45 -7.77 -13.23 13.64
N HIS A 46 -7.47 -12.42 12.62
CA HIS A 46 -6.20 -11.68 12.52
C HIS A 46 -6.40 -10.36 11.75
N ALA A 47 -5.59 -9.36 12.10
CA ALA A 47 -5.56 -8.08 11.40
C ALA A 47 -4.68 -8.13 10.13
N GLY A 48 -4.67 -7.01 9.39
CA GLY A 48 -3.81 -6.75 8.25
C GLY A 48 -4.50 -6.85 6.90
N GLY A 49 -5.60 -7.60 6.80
CA GLY A 49 -6.32 -7.78 5.54
C GLY A 49 -5.40 -8.32 4.44
N ARG A 50 -5.20 -7.56 3.36
CA ARG A 50 -4.28 -7.91 2.26
C ARG A 50 -2.80 -7.72 2.61
N CYS A 51 -2.49 -6.88 3.60
CA CYS A 51 -1.15 -6.59 4.08
C CYS A 51 -0.81 -7.49 5.26
N ARG A 52 -0.64 -8.79 5.02
CA ARG A 52 -0.34 -9.77 6.06
C ARG A 52 0.77 -10.72 5.65
N SER A 53 1.44 -11.30 6.65
CA SER A 53 2.34 -12.43 6.50
C SER A 53 1.71 -13.66 7.16
N PHE A 54 2.05 -14.85 6.66
CA PHE A 54 1.60 -16.11 7.24
C PHE A 54 2.67 -17.20 7.05
N PHE A 55 2.65 -18.19 7.92
CA PHE A 55 3.53 -19.36 7.78
C PHE A 55 2.99 -20.28 6.69
N GLU A 56 3.86 -20.60 5.73
CA GLU A 56 3.57 -21.55 4.64
C GLU A 56 4.29 -22.86 4.91
N PRO A 57 3.56 -23.94 5.31
CA PRO A 57 4.17 -25.21 5.68
C PRO A 57 4.96 -25.86 4.55
N GLY A 58 4.52 -25.71 3.29
CA GLY A 58 5.20 -26.28 2.14
C GLY A 58 6.59 -25.70 1.89
N LEU A 59 6.81 -24.47 2.31
CA LEU A 59 8.10 -23.78 2.23
C LEU A 59 8.88 -23.82 3.56
N ASP A 60 8.21 -24.16 4.67
CA ASP A 60 8.73 -24.01 6.02
C ASP A 60 9.25 -22.59 6.29
N ARG A 61 8.48 -21.57 5.83
CA ARG A 61 8.84 -20.16 5.93
C ARG A 61 7.61 -19.28 6.12
N THR A 62 7.81 -18.14 6.80
CA THR A 62 6.83 -17.07 6.79
C THR A 62 6.97 -16.25 5.52
N ILE A 63 5.88 -16.16 4.77
CA ILE A 63 5.76 -15.41 3.53
C ILE A 63 4.75 -14.27 3.67
N ASP A 64 4.87 -13.27 2.81
CA ASP A 64 3.90 -12.21 2.70
C ASP A 64 2.79 -12.60 1.71
N ASN A 65 1.55 -12.17 1.97
CA ASN A 65 0.41 -12.42 1.06
C ASN A 65 0.65 -11.87 -0.35
N GLY A 66 1.53 -10.90 -0.46
CA GLY A 66 2.06 -10.34 -1.70
C GLY A 66 3.25 -9.47 -1.40
N ALA A 67 4.26 -9.49 -2.28
CA ALA A 67 5.41 -8.63 -2.13
C ALA A 67 5.01 -7.16 -2.37
N HIS A 68 5.38 -6.28 -1.47
CA HIS A 68 5.13 -4.84 -1.58
C HIS A 68 6.43 -4.04 -1.54
N LEU A 69 6.57 -3.13 -2.50
CA LEU A 69 7.58 -2.10 -2.50
C LEU A 69 6.97 -0.81 -1.95
N LEU A 70 7.47 -0.35 -0.81
CA LEU A 70 7.04 0.91 -0.20
C LEU A 70 8.00 2.01 -0.64
N LEU A 71 7.49 3.21 -0.84
CA LEU A 71 8.31 4.34 -1.27
C LEU A 71 8.30 5.45 -0.22
N GLY A 72 9.39 6.22 -0.15
CA GLY A 72 9.51 7.36 0.77
C GLY A 72 8.39 8.39 0.63
N GLY A 73 7.75 8.47 -0.55
CA GLY A 73 6.56 9.29 -0.82
C GLY A 73 5.27 8.81 -0.15
N ASN A 74 5.23 7.60 0.43
CA ASN A 74 4.08 7.09 1.17
C ASN A 74 3.98 7.73 2.57
N THR A 75 3.85 9.05 2.63
CA THR A 75 3.93 9.85 3.86
C THR A 75 2.93 9.41 4.93
N GLY A 76 1.71 9.02 4.54
CA GLY A 76 0.71 8.50 5.48
C GLY A 76 1.16 7.22 6.21
N LEU A 77 1.88 6.32 5.50
CA LEU A 77 2.45 5.13 6.10
C LEU A 77 3.51 5.48 7.16
N PHE A 78 4.44 6.38 6.82
CA PHE A 78 5.49 6.78 7.75
C PHE A 78 4.95 7.56 8.96
N THR A 79 3.87 8.33 8.78
CA THR A 79 3.14 8.95 9.89
C THR A 79 2.57 7.87 10.82
N TYR A 80 1.87 6.87 10.26
CA TYR A 80 1.35 5.75 11.05
C TYR A 80 2.46 5.00 11.80
N LEU A 81 3.57 4.65 11.13
CA LEU A 81 4.71 3.98 11.78
C LEU A 81 5.30 4.81 12.92
N SER A 82 5.35 6.12 12.75
CA SER A 82 5.80 7.04 13.81
C SER A 82 4.82 7.04 15.00
N GLU A 83 3.53 7.02 14.74
CA GLU A 83 2.49 7.04 15.78
C GLU A 83 2.48 5.76 16.63
N VAL A 84 2.85 4.61 16.02
CA VAL A 84 2.95 3.31 16.72
C VAL A 84 4.38 2.96 17.19
N GLY A 85 5.36 3.84 16.96
CA GLY A 85 6.75 3.62 17.40
C GLY A 85 7.50 2.55 16.59
N ALA A 86 7.15 2.36 15.32
CA ALA A 86 7.70 1.30 14.45
C ALA A 86 8.47 1.85 13.23
N GLN A 87 9.09 3.04 13.34
CA GLN A 87 9.80 3.69 12.23
C GLN A 87 10.95 2.82 11.66
N ASP A 88 11.58 2.02 12.52
CA ASP A 88 12.72 1.17 12.16
C ASP A 88 12.34 -0.20 11.60
N SER A 89 11.04 -0.50 11.52
CA SER A 89 10.53 -1.78 11.00
C SER A 89 10.77 -1.97 9.51
N LEU A 90 10.91 -0.87 8.78
CA LEU A 90 11.24 -0.85 7.36
C LEU A 90 12.71 -0.52 7.15
N LYS A 91 13.32 -1.15 6.14
CA LYS A 91 14.72 -0.88 5.77
C LYS A 91 14.77 -0.14 4.44
N PRO A 92 15.38 1.07 4.41
CA PRO A 92 15.58 1.80 3.17
C PRO A 92 16.58 1.07 2.27
N MET A 93 16.37 1.19 0.97
CA MET A 93 17.37 0.80 -0.01
C MET A 93 18.35 1.96 -0.23
N ASP A 94 19.64 1.67 -0.09
CA ASP A 94 20.73 2.61 -0.34
C ASP A 94 21.81 1.92 -1.17
N PRO A 95 22.22 2.48 -2.33
CA PRO A 95 21.67 3.68 -2.97
C PRO A 95 20.22 3.50 -3.45
N VAL A 96 19.52 4.63 -3.66
CA VAL A 96 18.17 4.62 -4.26
C VAL A 96 18.27 4.16 -5.69
N GLN A 97 17.70 2.98 -5.98
CA GLN A 97 17.75 2.38 -7.32
C GLN A 97 16.57 1.43 -7.55
N PHE A 98 16.22 1.30 -8.81
CA PHE A 98 15.22 0.35 -9.30
C PHE A 98 15.88 -0.50 -10.38
N PRO A 99 16.31 -1.74 -10.03
CA PRO A 99 16.93 -2.65 -10.98
C PRO A 99 15.90 -3.29 -11.92
N PHE A 100 16.26 -3.41 -13.18
CA PHE A 100 15.46 -4.05 -14.22
C PHE A 100 16.29 -5.01 -15.05
N LEU A 101 15.63 -6.04 -15.57
CA LEU A 101 16.15 -7.01 -16.53
C LEU A 101 15.14 -7.19 -17.67
N ASP A 102 15.57 -6.94 -18.89
CA ASP A 102 14.89 -7.40 -20.09
C ASP A 102 15.30 -8.87 -20.35
N VAL A 103 14.36 -9.78 -20.12
CA VAL A 103 14.64 -11.23 -20.18
C VAL A 103 15.00 -11.68 -21.60
N ALA A 104 14.39 -11.08 -22.62
CA ALA A 104 14.62 -11.45 -24.01
C ALA A 104 16.02 -11.06 -24.51
N SER A 105 16.48 -9.87 -24.14
CA SER A 105 17.79 -9.34 -24.58
C SER A 105 18.93 -9.57 -23.57
N GLY A 106 18.61 -9.94 -22.32
CA GLY A 106 19.56 -9.99 -21.21
C GLY A 106 20.03 -8.62 -20.72
N LEU A 107 19.46 -7.52 -21.26
CA LEU A 107 19.85 -6.16 -20.89
C LEU A 107 19.45 -5.85 -19.44
N ARG A 108 20.42 -5.38 -18.64
CA ARG A 108 20.21 -4.93 -17.27
C ARG A 108 20.43 -3.43 -17.14
N TRP A 109 19.60 -2.78 -16.34
CA TRP A 109 19.79 -1.36 -16.01
C TRP A 109 19.24 -1.03 -14.63
N ASN A 110 19.67 0.10 -14.10
CA ASN A 110 19.14 0.66 -12.86
C ASN A 110 18.58 2.06 -13.13
N LEU A 111 17.35 2.30 -12.74
CA LEU A 111 16.81 3.64 -12.64
C LEU A 111 17.26 4.23 -11.30
N GLN A 112 18.03 5.33 -11.32
CA GLN A 112 18.63 5.91 -10.12
C GLN A 112 18.33 7.40 -10.01
N PRO A 113 17.20 7.78 -9.39
CA PRO A 113 16.88 9.18 -9.12
C PRO A 113 17.98 9.87 -8.33
N SER A 114 18.29 11.14 -8.65
CA SER A 114 19.25 11.93 -7.90
C SER A 114 18.65 12.54 -6.64
N ALA A 115 19.51 12.87 -5.68
CA ALA A 115 19.12 13.67 -4.53
C ALA A 115 18.60 15.05 -4.96
N GLY A 116 17.60 15.56 -4.21
CA GLY A 116 16.98 16.85 -4.47
C GLY A 116 15.94 16.85 -5.61
N ARG A 117 15.35 18.02 -5.86
CA ARG A 117 14.25 18.18 -6.82
C ARG A 117 14.69 18.28 -8.29
N LEU A 118 15.97 18.60 -8.53
CA LEU A 118 16.46 18.70 -9.90
C LEU A 118 16.88 17.32 -10.41
N PRO A 119 16.32 16.84 -11.53
CA PRO A 119 16.52 15.49 -12.00
C PRO A 119 17.84 15.32 -12.77
N TRP A 120 18.96 15.65 -12.15
CA TRP A 120 20.30 15.55 -12.74
C TRP A 120 20.65 14.16 -13.25
N TRP A 121 20.04 13.12 -12.67
CA TRP A 121 20.22 11.74 -13.10
C TRP A 121 19.81 11.51 -14.57
N LEU A 122 18.92 12.34 -15.12
CA LEU A 122 18.53 12.27 -16.53
C LEU A 122 19.66 12.61 -17.48
N LEU A 123 20.68 13.36 -17.03
CA LEU A 123 21.85 13.68 -17.81
C LEU A 123 22.91 12.56 -17.80
N VAL A 124 22.74 11.55 -16.96
CA VAL A 124 23.67 10.42 -16.81
C VAL A 124 23.07 9.17 -17.47
N PRO A 125 23.55 8.73 -18.66
CA PRO A 125 22.96 7.62 -19.39
C PRO A 125 22.78 6.32 -18.59
N GLY A 126 23.75 5.98 -17.73
CA GLY A 126 23.70 4.77 -16.90
C GLY A 126 22.68 4.80 -15.74
N ARG A 127 22.00 5.93 -15.49
CA ARG A 127 20.99 6.09 -14.45
C ARG A 127 19.56 6.15 -14.96
N ARG A 128 19.38 6.13 -16.25
CA ARG A 128 18.09 6.25 -16.92
C ARG A 128 17.73 4.99 -17.71
N VAL A 129 16.52 4.97 -18.25
CA VAL A 129 16.04 3.87 -19.09
C VAL A 129 16.86 3.83 -20.39
N PRO A 130 17.42 2.67 -20.77
CA PRO A 130 18.17 2.50 -22.01
C PRO A 130 17.32 2.82 -23.24
N GLY A 131 17.86 3.64 -24.16
CA GLY A 131 17.16 4.09 -25.36
C GLY A 131 16.14 5.21 -25.14
N GLY A 132 15.88 5.61 -23.86
CA GLY A 132 15.01 6.74 -23.57
C GLY A 132 15.65 8.08 -23.94
N ARG A 133 14.86 8.96 -24.58
CA ARG A 133 15.23 10.34 -24.90
C ARG A 133 14.88 11.24 -23.71
N LEU A 134 15.57 12.37 -23.57
CA LEU A 134 15.23 13.35 -22.51
C LEU A 134 13.80 13.87 -22.64
N SER A 135 13.31 14.01 -23.89
CA SER A 135 11.91 14.39 -24.16
C SER A 135 10.88 13.44 -23.57
N ASP A 136 11.21 12.13 -23.49
CA ASP A 136 10.26 11.13 -23.00
C ASP A 136 9.97 11.32 -21.49
N TYR A 137 10.91 11.91 -20.76
CA TYR A 137 10.74 12.24 -19.33
C TYR A 137 9.89 13.50 -19.10
N LEU A 138 9.65 14.32 -20.13
CA LEU A 138 8.71 15.45 -20.03
C LEU A 138 7.28 14.98 -19.80
N ALA A 139 6.94 13.77 -20.26
CA ALA A 139 5.65 13.15 -19.97
C ALA A 139 5.40 13.02 -18.47
N MET A 140 6.42 12.70 -17.65
CA MET A 140 6.29 12.63 -16.20
C MET A 140 5.77 13.95 -15.61
N ALA A 141 6.34 15.07 -16.04
CA ALA A 141 5.95 16.40 -15.57
C ALA A 141 4.57 16.83 -16.09
N ARG A 142 4.19 16.39 -17.30
CA ARG A 142 2.84 16.64 -17.84
C ARG A 142 1.79 15.87 -17.07
N LEU A 143 2.00 14.57 -16.86
CA LEU A 143 1.11 13.70 -16.11
C LEU A 143 0.92 14.21 -14.67
N ALA A 144 1.98 14.62 -13.99
CA ALA A 144 1.90 15.11 -12.60
C ALA A 144 1.13 16.44 -12.45
N ARG A 145 0.78 17.11 -13.55
CA ARG A 145 -0.04 18.33 -13.56
C ARG A 145 -1.50 18.07 -13.90
N LEU A 146 -1.87 16.84 -14.21
CA LEU A 146 -3.26 16.49 -14.45
C LEU A 146 -4.08 16.68 -13.19
N ASP A 147 -5.28 17.23 -13.35
CA ASP A 147 -6.24 17.33 -12.25
C ASP A 147 -6.82 15.91 -11.99
N PRO A 148 -6.61 15.34 -10.80
CA PRO A 148 -7.14 14.02 -10.48
C PRO A 148 -8.68 13.96 -10.41
N ASN A 149 -9.36 15.13 -10.39
CA ASN A 149 -10.82 15.23 -10.38
C ASN A 149 -11.41 15.52 -11.78
N ALA A 150 -10.57 15.72 -12.80
CA ALA A 150 -11.03 15.85 -14.17
C ALA A 150 -11.41 14.48 -14.74
N THR A 151 -12.06 14.48 -15.92
CA THR A 151 -12.30 13.25 -16.68
C THR A 151 -10.98 12.56 -16.93
N ASP A 152 -10.86 11.33 -16.45
CA ASP A 152 -9.64 10.55 -16.58
C ASP A 152 -9.45 10.05 -18.02
N SER A 153 -8.20 9.91 -18.41
CA SER A 153 -7.80 9.41 -19.72
C SER A 153 -6.79 8.27 -19.55
N PRO A 154 -6.72 7.35 -20.54
CA PRO A 154 -5.69 6.33 -20.56
C PRO A 154 -4.28 6.92 -20.55
N LEU A 155 -3.36 6.26 -19.87
CA LEU A 155 -1.96 6.67 -19.81
C LEU A 155 -1.34 6.79 -21.23
N THR A 156 -1.77 5.95 -22.15
CA THR A 156 -1.29 5.91 -23.54
C THR A 156 -1.58 7.17 -24.33
N ASP A 157 -2.57 8.00 -23.96
CA ASP A 157 -2.87 9.25 -24.64
C ASP A 157 -1.75 10.30 -24.49
N PHE A 158 -0.88 10.11 -23.50
CA PHE A 158 0.21 11.02 -23.18
C PHE A 158 1.58 10.51 -23.60
N LEU A 159 1.67 9.29 -24.17
CA LEU A 159 2.91 8.57 -24.39
C LEU A 159 3.12 8.16 -25.84
N ASP A 160 4.37 8.19 -26.29
CA ASP A 160 4.77 7.56 -27.55
C ASP A 160 4.95 6.05 -27.33
N ARG A 161 3.99 5.26 -27.83
CA ARG A 161 4.00 3.79 -27.71
C ARG A 161 5.13 3.12 -28.47
N SER A 162 5.71 3.80 -29.48
CA SER A 162 6.84 3.30 -30.25
C SER A 162 8.20 3.53 -29.59
N ALA A 163 8.24 4.42 -28.58
CA ALA A 163 9.47 4.73 -27.88
C ALA A 163 9.93 3.57 -26.96
N PRO A 164 11.24 3.28 -26.88
CA PRO A 164 11.77 2.28 -25.94
C PRO A 164 11.36 2.51 -24.48
N MET A 165 11.11 3.75 -24.09
CA MET A 165 10.64 4.16 -22.78
C MET A 165 9.26 3.57 -22.47
N PHE A 166 8.40 3.35 -23.45
CA PHE A 166 7.08 2.78 -23.24
C PHE A 166 7.17 1.35 -22.66
N ALA A 167 7.84 0.45 -23.36
CA ALA A 167 7.98 -0.95 -22.94
C ALA A 167 8.87 -1.12 -21.69
N ARG A 168 9.89 -0.25 -21.50
CA ARG A 168 10.91 -0.41 -20.43
C ARG A 168 10.61 0.36 -19.17
N PHE A 169 9.66 1.28 -19.19
CA PHE A 169 9.30 2.09 -18.01
C PHE A 169 7.80 2.21 -17.81
N TRP A 170 7.04 2.72 -18.81
CA TRP A 170 5.65 3.06 -18.61
C TRP A 170 4.74 1.84 -18.39
N GLN A 171 4.90 0.78 -19.19
CA GLN A 171 4.16 -0.46 -18.99
C GLN A 171 4.47 -1.12 -17.65
N PRO A 172 5.74 -1.35 -17.26
CA PRO A 172 6.08 -1.88 -15.94
C PRO A 172 5.57 -1.01 -14.79
N LEU A 173 5.61 0.33 -14.96
CA LEU A 173 5.12 1.25 -13.95
C LEU A 173 3.60 1.15 -13.76
N ALA A 174 2.83 1.14 -14.85
CA ALA A 174 1.37 1.00 -14.80
C ALA A 174 0.97 -0.31 -14.09
N ARG A 175 1.61 -1.42 -14.45
CA ARG A 175 1.40 -2.71 -13.80
C ARG A 175 1.80 -2.71 -12.32
N ALA A 176 2.92 -2.08 -11.96
CA ALA A 176 3.39 -2.02 -10.59
C ALA A 176 2.50 -1.17 -9.68
N VAL A 177 1.99 -0.05 -10.20
CA VAL A 177 1.26 0.96 -9.41
C VAL A 177 -0.24 0.70 -9.40
N LEU A 178 -0.82 0.36 -10.57
CA LEU A 178 -2.27 0.22 -10.75
C LEU A 178 -2.72 -1.22 -11.02
N ASN A 179 -1.80 -2.17 -11.14
CA ASN A 179 -2.09 -3.54 -11.55
C ASN A 179 -2.91 -3.60 -12.85
N THR A 180 -2.60 -2.72 -13.80
CA THR A 180 -3.38 -2.49 -15.02
C THR A 180 -2.43 -2.24 -16.19
N GLU A 181 -2.80 -2.65 -17.39
CA GLU A 181 -2.04 -2.34 -18.60
C GLU A 181 -2.05 -0.83 -18.86
N ALA A 182 -1.02 -0.32 -19.55
CA ALA A 182 -0.90 1.12 -19.79
C ALA A 182 -2.05 1.69 -20.63
N GLU A 183 -2.70 0.85 -21.42
CA GLU A 183 -3.88 1.16 -22.23
C GLU A 183 -5.11 1.50 -21.41
N ASP A 184 -5.24 0.89 -20.23
CA ASP A 184 -6.39 1.02 -19.31
C ASP A 184 -6.00 1.77 -18.03
N ALA A 185 -4.72 2.11 -17.87
CA ALA A 185 -4.20 2.77 -16.69
C ALA A 185 -4.58 4.26 -16.66
N SER A 186 -5.08 4.71 -15.52
CA SER A 186 -5.40 6.11 -15.25
C SER A 186 -4.15 7.01 -15.34
N ALA A 187 -4.16 7.94 -16.27
CA ALA A 187 -3.10 8.94 -16.41
C ALA A 187 -2.99 9.85 -15.17
N ALA A 188 -4.12 10.21 -14.58
CA ALA A 188 -4.19 11.08 -13.41
C ALA A 188 -3.59 10.39 -12.17
N LEU A 189 -3.90 9.10 -11.94
CA LEU A 189 -3.34 8.35 -10.81
C LEU A 189 -1.83 8.11 -10.95
N ILE A 190 -1.35 7.76 -12.15
CA ILE A 190 0.09 7.66 -12.44
C ILE A 190 0.76 9.03 -12.24
N GLY A 191 0.15 10.10 -12.74
CA GLY A 191 0.66 11.45 -12.59
C GLY A 191 0.80 11.87 -11.13
N ARG A 192 -0.21 11.60 -10.30
CA ARG A 192 -0.17 11.85 -8.86
C ARG A 192 0.97 11.08 -8.19
N MET A 193 1.11 9.79 -8.47
CA MET A 193 2.19 8.98 -7.94
C MET A 193 3.56 9.54 -8.30
N LEU A 194 3.78 9.92 -9.58
CA LEU A 194 5.02 10.54 -10.05
C LEU A 194 5.30 11.86 -9.32
N GLY A 195 4.26 12.67 -9.12
CA GLY A 195 4.36 13.93 -8.40
C GLY A 195 4.74 13.76 -6.93
N GLU A 196 4.28 12.69 -6.30
CA GLU A 196 4.57 12.39 -4.89
C GLU A 196 5.91 11.67 -4.69
N THR A 197 6.50 11.09 -5.73
CA THR A 197 7.72 10.29 -5.66
C THR A 197 8.84 10.85 -6.55
N PHE A 198 8.95 10.41 -7.81
CA PHE A 198 10.07 10.68 -8.70
C PHE A 198 10.34 12.18 -8.92
N LEU A 199 9.32 13.02 -8.93
CA LEU A 199 9.48 14.46 -9.11
C LEU A 199 9.85 15.19 -7.80
N LYS A 200 9.75 14.52 -6.65
CA LYS A 200 10.26 15.03 -5.36
C LYS A 200 11.71 14.59 -5.09
N GLY A 201 12.30 13.76 -5.96
CA GLY A 201 13.68 13.32 -5.88
C GLY A 201 13.89 11.98 -5.17
N ALA A 202 15.16 11.65 -4.91
CA ALA A 202 15.55 10.33 -4.44
C ALA A 202 14.88 9.91 -3.13
N GLU A 203 14.78 10.79 -2.15
CA GLU A 203 14.20 10.41 -0.84
C GLU A 203 12.73 10.00 -0.94
N ALA A 204 11.93 10.74 -1.71
CA ALA A 204 10.53 10.39 -1.93
C ALA A 204 10.37 9.13 -2.80
N SER A 205 11.34 8.86 -3.68
CA SER A 205 11.39 7.64 -4.51
C SER A 205 12.06 6.47 -3.81
N ARG A 206 12.71 6.66 -2.68
CA ARG A 206 13.47 5.61 -1.98
C ARG A 206 12.62 4.39 -1.72
N PRO A 207 13.03 3.20 -2.21
CA PRO A 207 12.37 1.96 -1.87
C PRO A 207 12.62 1.57 -0.42
N TYR A 208 11.59 1.06 0.23
CA TYR A 208 11.65 0.47 1.56
C TYR A 208 11.11 -0.95 1.52
N LEU A 209 11.74 -1.85 2.25
CA LEU A 209 11.39 -3.25 2.35
C LEU A 209 11.09 -3.61 3.80
N ALA A 210 10.21 -4.60 3.99
CA ALA A 210 9.86 -5.18 5.28
C ALA A 210 10.62 -6.52 5.48
N PRO A 211 11.85 -6.52 6.00
CA PRO A 211 12.68 -7.74 6.08
C PRO A 211 12.05 -8.80 7.00
N ALA A 212 11.34 -8.38 8.03
CA ALA A 212 10.65 -9.27 8.96
C ALA A 212 9.29 -9.75 8.43
N GLY A 213 8.77 -9.15 7.36
CA GLY A 213 7.44 -9.37 6.80
C GLY A 213 6.48 -8.23 7.07
N LEU A 214 5.43 -8.16 6.24
CA LEU A 214 4.45 -7.07 6.29
C LEU A 214 3.66 -7.04 7.61
N SER A 215 3.26 -8.21 8.13
CA SER A 215 2.57 -8.25 9.42
C SER A 215 3.43 -7.65 10.52
N GLN A 216 4.65 -8.14 10.67
CA GLN A 216 5.53 -7.70 11.76
C GLN A 216 5.96 -6.23 11.62
N ALA A 217 6.11 -5.76 10.36
CA ALA A 217 6.52 -4.39 10.12
C ALA A 217 5.38 -3.37 10.25
N LEU A 218 4.17 -3.71 9.83
CA LEU A 218 3.09 -2.75 9.63
C LEU A 218 1.85 -3.04 10.48
N VAL A 219 1.50 -4.33 10.68
CA VAL A 219 0.23 -4.72 11.30
C VAL A 219 0.36 -4.85 12.81
N ASP A 220 1.33 -5.66 13.26
CA ASP A 220 1.52 -6.00 14.66
C ASP A 220 1.77 -4.77 15.56
N PRO A 221 2.53 -3.73 15.12
CA PRO A 221 2.70 -2.52 15.91
C PRO A 221 1.38 -1.79 16.20
N GLY A 222 0.48 -1.73 15.20
CA GLY A 222 -0.84 -1.10 15.38
C GLY A 222 -1.73 -1.89 16.32
N VAL A 223 -1.75 -3.21 16.19
CA VAL A 223 -2.50 -4.09 17.11
C VAL A 223 -1.95 -3.96 18.53
N THR A 224 -0.64 -3.95 18.68
CA THR A 224 0.05 -3.78 19.99
C THR A 224 -0.29 -2.42 20.60
N HIS A 225 -0.25 -1.34 19.80
CA HIS A 225 -0.63 -0.01 20.27
C HIS A 225 -2.06 0.02 20.80
N LEU A 226 -3.02 -0.52 20.04
CA LEU A 226 -4.43 -0.55 20.42
C LEU A 226 -4.65 -1.40 21.70
N ALA A 227 -3.96 -2.52 21.82
CA ALA A 227 -4.01 -3.34 23.03
C ALA A 227 -3.44 -2.59 24.26
N ALA A 228 -2.35 -1.85 24.08
CA ALA A 228 -1.70 -1.09 25.15
C ALA A 228 -2.59 0.03 25.71
N ILE A 229 -3.42 0.65 24.87
CA ILE A 229 -4.41 1.64 25.31
C ILE A 229 -5.73 1.01 25.81
N GLY A 230 -5.82 -0.31 25.90
CA GLY A 230 -7.02 -1.02 26.35
C GLY A 230 -8.17 -1.07 25.33
N GLN A 231 -7.87 -0.89 24.05
CA GLN A 231 -8.81 -0.97 22.92
C GLN A 231 -8.33 -2.01 21.88
N PRO A 232 -8.13 -3.29 22.26
CA PRO A 232 -7.70 -4.31 21.30
C PRO A 232 -8.76 -4.48 20.21
N PRO A 233 -8.36 -4.84 18.97
CA PRO A 233 -9.31 -5.16 17.91
C PRO A 233 -10.25 -6.31 18.32
N SER A 234 -11.53 -6.19 17.96
CA SER A 234 -12.51 -7.25 18.11
C SER A 234 -12.43 -8.18 16.93
N PHE A 235 -11.73 -9.30 17.07
CA PHE A 235 -11.61 -10.32 16.03
C PHE A 235 -12.83 -11.25 15.98
N ALA A 236 -13.01 -11.96 14.86
CA ALA A 236 -14.15 -12.81 14.57
C ALA A 236 -15.50 -12.05 14.74
N ALA A 237 -15.49 -10.75 14.52
CA ALA A 237 -16.62 -9.84 14.65
C ALA A 237 -17.07 -9.38 13.25
N ARG A 238 -17.69 -10.28 12.50
CA ARG A 238 -18.22 -9.96 11.16
C ARG A 238 -19.39 -8.99 11.27
N ILE A 239 -19.33 -7.91 10.51
CA ILE A 239 -20.42 -6.93 10.42
C ILE A 239 -21.48 -7.48 9.45
N LYS A 240 -22.69 -7.69 9.95
CA LYS A 240 -23.86 -8.16 9.17
C LYS A 240 -24.61 -7.01 8.54
N ALA A 241 -24.89 -5.98 9.34
CA ALA A 241 -25.65 -4.83 8.92
C ALA A 241 -25.24 -3.57 9.69
N LEU A 242 -25.50 -2.42 9.11
CA LEU A 242 -25.57 -1.14 9.80
C LEU A 242 -27.03 -0.79 10.03
N ILE A 243 -27.37 -0.38 11.25
CA ILE A 243 -28.70 0.08 11.62
C ILE A 243 -28.71 1.59 11.49
N PHE A 244 -29.67 2.10 10.73
CA PHE A 244 -29.80 3.53 10.47
C PHE A 244 -31.01 4.10 11.20
N ASP A 245 -30.83 5.30 11.76
CA ASP A 245 -31.90 6.18 12.20
C ASP A 245 -31.84 7.45 11.34
N GLY A 246 -32.72 7.52 10.36
CA GLY A 246 -32.63 8.50 9.28
C GLY A 246 -31.36 8.34 8.47
N THR A 247 -30.48 9.34 8.49
CA THR A 247 -29.18 9.34 7.79
C THR A 247 -28.00 8.96 8.68
N CYS A 248 -28.24 8.74 9.98
CA CYS A 248 -27.21 8.41 10.94
C CYS A 248 -27.16 6.92 11.22
N VAL A 249 -25.96 6.37 11.44
CA VAL A 249 -25.81 4.99 11.92
C VAL A 249 -26.04 4.97 13.41
N SER A 250 -27.06 4.26 13.86
CA SER A 250 -27.46 4.09 15.27
C SER A 250 -27.01 2.76 15.87
N GLY A 251 -26.56 1.81 15.04
CA GLY A 251 -26.08 0.53 15.51
C GLY A 251 -25.32 -0.28 14.48
N ILE A 252 -24.54 -1.23 14.97
CA ILE A 252 -23.77 -2.19 14.17
C ILE A 252 -24.22 -3.59 14.59
N GLU A 253 -24.77 -4.35 13.65
CA GLU A 253 -25.10 -5.76 13.87
C GLU A 253 -23.90 -6.65 13.54
N THR A 254 -23.50 -7.49 14.50
CA THR A 254 -22.41 -8.45 14.38
C THR A 254 -22.90 -9.88 14.62
N ASP A 255 -22.02 -10.87 14.42
CA ASP A 255 -22.31 -12.26 14.80
C ASP A 255 -22.56 -12.42 16.31
N SER A 256 -21.99 -11.56 17.15
CA SER A 256 -22.11 -11.60 18.61
C SER A 256 -23.27 -10.76 19.16
N GLY A 257 -24.02 -10.07 18.32
CA GLY A 257 -25.12 -9.18 18.71
C GLY A 257 -24.98 -7.78 18.16
N THR A 258 -25.84 -6.88 18.66
CA THR A 258 -25.90 -5.48 18.22
C THR A 258 -25.10 -4.57 19.14
N VAL A 259 -24.22 -3.77 18.58
CA VAL A 259 -23.52 -2.67 19.25
C VAL A 259 -24.29 -1.39 18.97
N ALA A 260 -24.90 -0.81 19.99
CA ALA A 260 -25.62 0.45 19.89
C ALA A 260 -24.62 1.62 19.78
N ILE A 261 -24.90 2.57 18.90
CA ILE A 261 -24.13 3.80 18.74
C ILE A 261 -25.00 4.97 19.22
N ALA A 262 -24.79 5.37 20.46
CA ALA A 262 -25.51 6.50 21.04
C ALA A 262 -24.83 7.83 20.69
N ASP A 263 -23.52 7.85 20.64
CA ASP A 263 -22.68 8.99 20.27
C ASP A 263 -21.39 8.48 19.62
N GLY A 264 -20.96 9.09 18.53
CA GLY A 264 -19.76 8.69 17.82
C GLY A 264 -19.89 8.69 16.30
N ALA A 265 -18.82 8.24 15.64
CA ALA A 265 -18.74 8.12 14.19
C ALA A 265 -18.42 6.69 13.77
N VAL A 266 -18.86 6.30 12.57
CA VAL A 266 -18.49 5.03 11.94
C VAL A 266 -17.58 5.28 10.75
N ILE A 267 -16.46 4.57 10.70
CA ILE A 267 -15.50 4.59 9.60
C ILE A 267 -15.53 3.22 8.92
N SER A 268 -15.94 3.17 7.65
CA SER A 268 -15.81 1.96 6.83
C SER A 268 -14.40 1.90 6.24
N ALA A 269 -13.63 0.90 6.69
CA ALA A 269 -12.32 0.52 6.14
C ALA A 269 -12.37 -0.85 5.45
N LEU A 270 -13.55 -1.21 4.97
CA LEU A 270 -13.88 -2.48 4.33
C LEU A 270 -13.47 -2.48 2.84
N PRO A 271 -13.29 -3.65 2.22
CA PRO A 271 -13.22 -3.76 0.78
C PRO A 271 -14.47 -3.18 0.09
N PRO A 272 -14.34 -2.66 -1.15
CA PRO A 272 -15.45 -1.97 -1.85
C PRO A 272 -16.76 -2.73 -1.84
N GLY A 273 -16.77 -4.02 -2.21
CA GLY A 273 -18.00 -4.81 -2.25
C GLY A 273 -18.66 -5.01 -0.88
N GLU A 274 -17.89 -5.15 0.20
CA GLU A 274 -18.42 -5.24 1.56
C GLU A 274 -18.97 -3.89 2.04
N ALA A 275 -18.30 -2.80 1.71
CA ALA A 275 -18.78 -1.46 2.01
C ALA A 275 -20.09 -1.17 1.29
N GLN A 276 -20.19 -1.50 0.00
CA GLN A 276 -21.40 -1.35 -0.80
C GLN A 276 -22.58 -2.18 -0.25
N ARG A 277 -22.31 -3.39 0.23
CA ARG A 277 -23.34 -4.25 0.85
C ARG A 277 -23.94 -3.63 2.11
N LEU A 278 -23.13 -2.89 2.87
CA LEU A 278 -23.51 -2.34 4.18
C LEU A 278 -24.09 -0.92 4.11
N ILE A 279 -23.68 -0.14 3.12
CA ILE A 279 -24.00 1.29 3.03
C ILE A 279 -24.96 1.51 1.87
N PRO A 280 -26.24 1.83 2.12
CA PRO A 280 -27.23 2.06 1.07
C PRO A 280 -26.80 3.17 0.11
N GLY A 281 -26.90 2.92 -1.19
CA GLY A 281 -26.59 3.89 -2.23
C GLY A 281 -25.10 4.18 -2.44
N LEU A 282 -24.20 3.45 -1.78
CA LEU A 282 -22.77 3.57 -2.04
C LEU A 282 -22.44 2.94 -3.40
N GLU A 283 -21.92 3.75 -4.31
CA GLU A 283 -21.28 3.26 -5.52
C GLU A 283 -19.83 2.89 -5.22
N ALA A 284 -19.44 1.69 -5.60
CA ALA A 284 -18.09 1.17 -5.35
C ALA A 284 -17.55 0.44 -6.60
N PRO A 285 -16.23 0.39 -6.81
CA PRO A 285 -15.64 -0.41 -7.88
C PRO A 285 -16.05 -1.88 -7.78
N ASP A 286 -16.44 -2.48 -8.90
CA ASP A 286 -16.89 -3.86 -9.05
C ASP A 286 -15.94 -4.73 -9.91
N GLN A 287 -14.96 -4.10 -10.57
CA GLN A 287 -13.95 -4.77 -11.38
C GLN A 287 -12.60 -4.79 -10.65
N PHE A 288 -11.97 -5.95 -10.63
CA PHE A 288 -10.71 -6.17 -9.94
C PHE A 288 -9.75 -6.98 -10.79
N ASN A 289 -8.51 -6.52 -10.89
CA ASN A 289 -7.42 -7.27 -11.49
C ASN A 289 -6.74 -8.16 -10.43
N ALA A 290 -6.59 -9.44 -10.74
CA ALA A 290 -5.90 -10.38 -9.86
C ALA A 290 -4.39 -10.14 -9.86
N ILE A 291 -3.76 -10.36 -8.69
CA ILE A 291 -2.32 -10.44 -8.56
C ILE A 291 -1.99 -11.88 -8.15
N VAL A 292 -1.16 -12.56 -8.93
CA VAL A 292 -0.67 -13.90 -8.64
C VAL A 292 0.74 -13.79 -8.08
N ASN A 293 0.94 -14.30 -6.86
CA ASN A 293 2.25 -14.42 -6.25
C ASN A 293 2.63 -15.89 -6.21
N VAL A 294 3.85 -16.19 -6.63
CA VAL A 294 4.42 -17.56 -6.59
C VAL A 294 5.68 -17.47 -5.75
N HIS A 295 5.80 -18.38 -4.77
CA HIS A 295 6.91 -18.39 -3.83
C HIS A 295 7.72 -19.65 -4.02
N TYR A 296 9.03 -19.50 -4.10
CA TYR A 296 9.99 -20.60 -4.19
C TYR A 296 11.00 -20.48 -3.07
N ARG A 297 11.38 -21.61 -2.50
CA ARG A 297 12.55 -21.71 -1.63
C ARG A 297 13.74 -22.19 -2.44
N LEU A 298 14.82 -21.42 -2.43
CA LEU A 298 16.05 -21.70 -3.15
C LEU A 298 17.18 -21.95 -2.17
N GLU A 299 18.01 -22.97 -2.40
CA GLU A 299 19.20 -23.26 -1.57
C GLU A 299 20.22 -22.12 -1.63
N GLN A 300 20.34 -21.47 -2.79
CA GLN A 300 21.18 -20.29 -3.00
C GLN A 300 20.35 -19.22 -3.72
N ALA A 301 19.74 -18.31 -2.95
CA ALA A 301 19.11 -17.15 -3.54
C ALA A 301 20.16 -16.06 -3.79
N ASP A 302 20.15 -15.48 -4.98
CA ASP A 302 20.93 -14.27 -5.26
C ASP A 302 20.32 -13.08 -4.49
N ASN A 303 20.96 -12.70 -3.41
CA ASN A 303 20.55 -11.57 -2.57
C ASN A 303 21.17 -10.24 -3.02
N ALA A 304 21.89 -10.18 -4.14
CA ALA A 304 22.48 -8.96 -4.68
C ALA A 304 21.39 -7.92 -5.01
N HIS A 305 20.22 -8.40 -5.45
CA HIS A 305 19.04 -7.57 -5.70
C HIS A 305 17.88 -8.08 -4.84
N ARG A 306 17.46 -7.29 -3.86
CA ARG A 306 16.30 -7.61 -3.02
C ARG A 306 14.97 -7.54 -3.75
N PHE A 307 14.93 -6.84 -4.88
CA PHE A 307 13.86 -6.86 -5.86
C PHE A 307 14.40 -6.58 -7.26
N LEU A 308 13.69 -7.03 -8.29
CA LEU A 308 14.06 -6.88 -9.70
C LEU A 308 12.80 -6.77 -10.54
N GLY A 309 12.69 -5.72 -11.35
CA GLY A 309 11.67 -5.59 -12.38
C GLY A 309 12.04 -6.42 -13.61
N LEU A 310 11.10 -7.20 -14.12
CA LEU A 310 11.29 -8.02 -15.33
C LEU A 310 10.51 -7.45 -16.50
N ILE A 311 11.16 -7.38 -17.66
CA ILE A 311 10.55 -6.97 -18.92
C ILE A 311 10.54 -8.17 -19.86
N GLY A 312 9.42 -8.35 -20.60
CA GLY A 312 9.29 -9.45 -21.55
C GLY A 312 9.15 -10.83 -20.88
N SER A 313 8.61 -10.89 -19.68
CA SER A 313 8.39 -12.09 -18.90
C SER A 313 6.95 -12.18 -18.40
N ALA A 314 6.46 -13.37 -18.12
CA ALA A 314 5.18 -13.58 -17.44
C ALA A 314 5.20 -13.07 -15.98
N ALA A 315 6.35 -13.18 -15.30
CA ALA A 315 6.56 -12.53 -14.02
C ALA A 315 6.99 -11.07 -14.24
N HIS A 316 6.39 -10.13 -13.53
CA HIS A 316 6.71 -8.71 -13.65
C HIS A 316 7.75 -8.27 -12.64
N TRP A 317 7.75 -8.87 -11.46
CA TRP A 317 8.64 -8.53 -10.37
C TRP A 317 9.13 -9.79 -9.67
N VAL A 318 10.35 -9.74 -9.20
CA VAL A 318 10.96 -10.74 -8.34
C VAL A 318 11.40 -10.06 -7.07
N PHE A 319 11.05 -10.64 -5.93
CA PHE A 319 11.50 -10.20 -4.61
C PHE A 319 12.27 -11.32 -3.93
N THR A 320 13.38 -11.00 -3.29
CA THR A 320 14.20 -11.96 -2.56
C THR A 320 14.24 -11.62 -1.08
N LYS A 321 13.87 -12.59 -0.23
CA LYS A 321 13.87 -12.47 1.22
C LYS A 321 14.51 -13.73 1.83
N GLY A 322 15.78 -13.66 2.17
CA GLY A 322 16.55 -14.82 2.61
C GLY A 322 16.66 -15.86 1.49
N ASP A 323 16.16 -17.08 1.75
CA ASP A 323 16.10 -18.18 0.80
C ASP A 323 14.76 -18.27 0.04
N VAL A 324 13.83 -17.33 0.27
CA VAL A 324 12.54 -17.25 -0.44
C VAL A 324 12.63 -16.24 -1.57
N VAL A 325 12.22 -16.64 -2.76
CA VAL A 325 12.01 -15.81 -3.94
C VAL A 325 10.53 -15.81 -4.28
N SER A 326 10.00 -14.61 -4.48
CA SER A 326 8.57 -14.39 -4.76
C SER A 326 8.39 -13.59 -6.03
#